data_f0834e2c28c65e007180866ea8fdf197
#
_entry.id   f0834e2c28c65e007180866ea8fdf197
#
_cell.length_a   1.000
_cell.length_b   1.000
_cell.length_c   1.000
_cell.angle_alpha   90.00
_cell.angle_beta   90.00
_cell.angle_gamma   90.00
#
_symmetry.space_group_name_H-M   'P 1'
#
loop_
_entity.id
_entity.type
_entity.pdbx_description
1 polymer ?
#
loop_
_entity_poly.entity_id
_entity_poly.type
_entity_poly.pdbx_seq_one_letter_code
_entity_poly.pdbx_strand_id
1 'polypeptide(L)'
;VNTHAHRDHVGGNRYFERALIGEAELPVYLDGRKKNGFCEADIIREGDIIDLGGKTVEAISFPGHTPGGICLLDRADRIMFTGDSVLGRTVWLFMPNSVPVSEMKKSLEHLNTWRSEFDWLLTGHSRKIDDPRYIDELIGACDAILTGGPAERFGQVEIWGDKLDCCYYTGEDGMQSTLVFRVLCPPVFWLASPSLT
;
A
#
# COMPACT_ATOMS: atom_id res chain seq x y z
N VAL A 1 7.44 15.13 -2.84
CA VAL A 1 7.20 13.79 -3.43
C VAL A 1 5.91 13.25 -2.87
N ASN A 2 5.12 12.57 -3.71
CA ASN A 2 3.90 11.88 -3.28
C ASN A 2 4.10 10.36 -3.40
N THR A 3 3.68 9.62 -2.39
CA THR A 3 3.70 8.16 -2.43
C THR A 3 2.68 7.60 -3.43
N HIS A 4 1.54 8.28 -3.61
CA HIS A 4 0.48 7.94 -4.56
C HIS A 4 -0.48 9.12 -4.79
N ALA A 5 -1.46 8.99 -5.69
CA ALA A 5 -2.32 10.09 -6.16
C ALA A 5 -3.67 10.22 -5.45
N HIS A 6 -3.93 9.55 -4.33
CA HIS A 6 -5.16 9.77 -3.59
C HIS A 6 -5.22 11.18 -3.01
N ARG A 7 -6.42 11.73 -2.95
CA ARG A 7 -6.66 13.16 -2.65
C ARG A 7 -6.06 13.62 -1.33
N ASP A 8 -6.10 12.79 -0.31
CA ASP A 8 -5.56 13.06 1.03
C ASP A 8 -4.02 13.08 1.06
N HIS A 9 -3.35 12.50 0.04
CA HIS A 9 -1.89 12.52 -0.11
C HIS A 9 -1.41 13.64 -1.04
N VAL A 10 -2.22 14.06 -2.01
CA VAL A 10 -1.83 15.10 -3.00
C VAL A 10 -2.53 16.44 -2.77
N GLY A 11 -3.44 16.54 -1.81
CA GLY A 11 -4.25 17.74 -1.58
C GLY A 11 -3.44 19.01 -1.27
N GLY A 12 -2.22 18.85 -0.72
CA GLY A 12 -1.28 19.92 -0.46
C GLY A 12 -0.51 20.43 -1.69
N ASN A 13 -0.55 19.72 -2.82
CA ASN A 13 0.28 20.02 -4.00
C ASN A 13 -0.03 21.38 -4.64
N ARG A 14 -1.20 21.95 -4.40
CA ARG A 14 -1.54 23.32 -4.84
C ARG A 14 -0.66 24.42 -4.23
N TYR A 15 0.09 24.12 -3.19
CA TYR A 15 0.97 25.07 -2.51
C TYR A 15 2.43 24.94 -2.93
N PHE A 16 2.74 24.07 -3.87
CA PHE A 16 4.08 23.82 -4.40
C PHE A 16 4.13 24.16 -5.89
N GLU A 17 5.32 24.43 -6.39
CA GLU A 17 5.52 24.69 -7.83
C GLU A 17 5.47 23.41 -8.64
N ARG A 18 6.03 22.33 -8.11
CA ARG A 18 6.11 21.01 -8.75
C ARG A 18 6.00 19.90 -7.71
N ALA A 19 5.54 18.73 -8.16
CA ALA A 19 5.49 17.51 -7.37
C ALA A 19 6.20 16.36 -8.12
N LEU A 20 6.64 15.34 -7.40
CA LEU A 20 7.11 14.09 -7.98
C LEU A 20 6.07 13.00 -7.69
N ILE A 21 5.77 12.16 -8.70
CA ILE A 21 4.76 11.12 -8.61
C ILE A 21 5.14 9.91 -9.48
N GLY A 22 4.78 8.71 -9.06
CA GLY A 22 4.98 7.50 -9.85
C GLY A 22 4.26 7.54 -11.20
N GLU A 23 4.86 6.97 -12.24
CA GLU A 23 4.38 7.09 -13.62
C GLU A 23 2.93 6.63 -13.80
N ALA A 24 2.56 5.48 -13.19
CA ALA A 24 1.20 4.95 -13.30
C ALA A 24 0.15 5.73 -12.49
N GLU A 25 0.57 6.65 -11.62
CA GLU A 25 -0.35 7.57 -10.92
C GLU A 25 -0.73 8.80 -11.76
N LEU A 26 0.05 9.10 -12.81
CA LEU A 26 -0.10 10.35 -13.56
C LEU A 26 -1.51 10.58 -14.10
N PRO A 27 -2.25 9.59 -14.65
CA PRO A 27 -3.62 9.79 -15.14
C PRO A 27 -4.56 10.28 -14.04
N VAL A 28 -4.51 9.67 -12.86
CA VAL A 28 -5.33 10.04 -11.68
C VAL A 28 -4.96 11.41 -11.17
N TYR A 29 -3.66 11.69 -11.09
CA TYR A 29 -3.15 12.99 -10.67
C TYR A 29 -3.61 14.12 -11.59
N LEU A 30 -3.53 13.93 -12.91
CA LEU A 30 -3.92 14.95 -13.91
C LEU A 30 -5.43 15.23 -13.88
N ASP A 31 -6.26 14.21 -13.64
CA ASP A 31 -7.71 14.43 -13.42
C ASP A 31 -7.96 15.23 -12.14
N GLY A 32 -7.29 14.86 -11.06
CA GLY A 32 -7.33 15.57 -9.78
C GLY A 32 -6.82 17.02 -9.90
N ARG A 33 -5.74 17.25 -10.69
CA ARG A 33 -5.16 18.54 -10.96
C ARG A 33 -6.16 19.50 -11.58
N LYS A 34 -6.89 19.06 -12.62
CA LYS A 34 -7.91 19.87 -13.29
C LYS A 34 -9.01 20.32 -12.34
N LYS A 35 -9.38 19.47 -11.38
CA LYS A 35 -10.48 19.71 -10.42
C LYS A 35 -10.06 20.53 -9.20
N ASN A 36 -8.81 20.41 -8.75
CA ASN A 36 -8.36 20.91 -7.44
C ASN A 36 -7.19 21.91 -7.54
N GLY A 37 -6.70 22.22 -8.73
CA GLY A 37 -5.61 23.19 -8.93
C GLY A 37 -4.26 22.72 -8.39
N PHE A 38 -3.93 21.43 -8.50
CA PHE A 38 -2.61 20.93 -8.11
C PHE A 38 -1.52 21.45 -9.06
N CYS A 39 -0.28 21.49 -8.60
CA CYS A 39 0.88 21.90 -9.41
C CYS A 39 1.19 20.94 -10.56
N GLU A 40 2.19 21.26 -11.37
CA GLU A 40 2.80 20.33 -12.32
C GLU A 40 3.42 19.15 -11.58
N ALA A 41 3.44 17.97 -12.21
CA ALA A 41 4.11 16.80 -11.68
C ALA A 41 5.15 16.27 -12.67
N ASP A 42 6.30 15.92 -12.14
CA ASP A 42 7.33 15.14 -12.81
C ASP A 42 7.23 13.68 -12.39
N ILE A 43 7.66 12.80 -13.28
CA ILE A 43 7.68 11.37 -13.01
C ILE A 43 8.91 11.01 -12.18
N ILE A 44 8.68 10.23 -11.13
CA ILE A 44 9.73 9.57 -10.35
C ILE A 44 9.66 8.06 -10.60
N ARG A 45 10.82 7.43 -10.68
CA ARG A 45 10.98 5.99 -10.92
C ARG A 45 11.82 5.33 -9.84
N GLU A 46 11.76 4.03 -9.78
CA GLU A 46 12.64 3.25 -8.92
C GLU A 46 14.11 3.59 -9.16
N GLY A 47 14.86 3.76 -8.06
CA GLY A 47 16.27 4.12 -8.08
C GLY A 47 16.54 5.62 -8.21
N ASP A 48 15.52 6.46 -8.45
CA ASP A 48 15.71 7.91 -8.44
C ASP A 48 16.05 8.39 -7.03
N ILE A 49 17.09 9.21 -6.95
CA ILE A 49 17.56 9.81 -5.69
C ILE A 49 17.09 11.26 -5.62
N ILE A 50 16.41 11.62 -4.55
CA ILE A 50 15.95 12.98 -4.30
C ILE A 50 16.84 13.59 -3.22
N ASP A 51 17.54 14.69 -3.55
CA ASP A 51 18.30 15.47 -2.60
C ASP A 51 17.38 16.46 -1.86
N LEU A 52 17.38 16.35 -0.55
CA LEU A 52 16.61 17.20 0.35
C LEU A 52 17.44 18.33 1.00
N GLY A 53 18.67 18.56 0.51
CA GLY A 53 19.57 19.56 1.09
C GLY A 53 20.30 19.03 2.34
N GLY A 54 21.11 17.99 2.17
CA GLY A 54 21.89 17.35 3.25
C GLY A 54 21.42 15.96 3.66
N LYS A 55 20.28 15.53 3.10
CA LYS A 55 19.78 14.17 3.15
C LYS A 55 19.26 13.76 1.77
N THR A 56 19.25 12.49 1.50
CA THR A 56 18.66 11.95 0.26
C THR A 56 17.63 10.88 0.61
N VAL A 57 16.62 10.76 -0.24
CA VAL A 57 15.71 9.62 -0.23
C VAL A 57 15.74 8.93 -1.59
N GLU A 58 15.67 7.61 -1.59
CA GLU A 58 15.62 6.79 -2.80
C GLU A 58 14.20 6.30 -3.02
N ALA A 59 13.72 6.41 -4.27
CA ALA A 59 12.41 5.92 -4.66
C ALA A 59 12.46 4.41 -4.94
N ILE A 60 11.50 3.68 -4.37
CA ILE A 60 11.28 2.26 -4.59
C ILE A 60 9.86 2.09 -5.10
N SER A 61 9.70 1.44 -6.25
CA SER A 61 8.39 1.19 -6.86
C SER A 61 7.60 0.19 -6.02
N PHE A 62 6.34 0.52 -5.76
CA PHE A 62 5.45 -0.34 -4.98
C PHE A 62 4.02 -0.35 -5.55
N PRO A 63 3.77 -1.00 -6.70
CA PRO A 63 2.41 -1.27 -7.16
C PRO A 63 1.64 -2.09 -6.12
N GLY A 64 0.55 -1.54 -5.57
CA GLY A 64 -0.19 -2.16 -4.47
C GLY A 64 -1.54 -1.49 -4.29
N HIS A 65 -1.66 -0.73 -3.20
CA HIS A 65 -2.81 0.11 -2.92
C HIS A 65 -3.22 0.96 -4.13
N THR A 66 -2.22 1.46 -4.88
CA THR A 66 -2.39 2.06 -6.21
C THR A 66 -1.35 1.49 -7.20
N PRO A 67 -1.57 1.59 -8.53
CA PRO A 67 -0.70 0.97 -9.52
C PRO A 67 0.67 1.65 -9.65
N GLY A 68 0.80 2.91 -9.27
CA GLY A 68 2.05 3.68 -9.33
C GLY A 68 2.60 4.07 -7.96
N GLY A 69 2.22 3.34 -6.92
CA GLY A 69 2.69 3.59 -5.56
C GLY A 69 4.22 3.61 -5.47
N ILE A 70 4.74 4.54 -4.67
CA ILE A 70 6.18 4.72 -4.40
C ILE A 70 6.40 4.66 -2.90
N CYS A 71 7.40 3.88 -2.49
CA CYS A 71 8.02 4.00 -1.18
C CYS A 71 9.29 4.85 -1.27
N LEU A 72 9.70 5.47 -0.18
CA LEU A 72 10.90 6.31 -0.15
C LEU A 72 11.80 5.83 0.99
N LEU A 73 13.05 5.52 0.67
CA LEU A 73 14.05 5.05 1.63
C LEU A 73 14.99 6.18 2.03
N ASP A 74 14.97 6.57 3.30
CA ASP A 74 16.01 7.35 3.96
C ASP A 74 17.01 6.40 4.62
N ARG A 75 18.16 6.16 3.96
CA ARG A 75 19.19 5.27 4.49
C ARG A 75 19.90 5.86 5.70
N ALA A 76 20.00 7.18 5.78
CA ALA A 76 20.74 7.84 6.86
C ALA A 76 20.00 7.68 8.19
N ASP A 77 18.70 7.83 8.21
CA ASP A 77 17.86 7.65 9.40
C ASP A 77 17.27 6.23 9.49
N ARG A 78 17.50 5.37 8.50
CA ARG A 78 17.00 4.00 8.41
C ARG A 78 15.47 3.94 8.46
N ILE A 79 14.83 4.80 7.67
CA ILE A 79 13.38 4.95 7.60
C ILE A 79 12.88 4.61 6.19
N MET A 80 11.79 3.83 6.13
CA MET A 80 11.03 3.61 4.91
C MET A 80 9.66 4.31 5.01
N PHE A 81 9.42 5.26 4.11
CA PHE A 81 8.11 5.91 3.97
C PHE A 81 7.28 5.09 2.99
N THR A 82 6.16 4.54 3.43
CA THR A 82 5.37 3.58 2.65
C THR A 82 4.02 4.13 2.18
N GLY A 83 3.63 5.33 2.62
CA GLY A 83 2.28 5.83 2.36
C GLY A 83 1.24 4.81 2.81
N ASP A 84 0.32 4.44 1.92
CA ASP A 84 -0.74 3.47 2.19
C ASP A 84 -0.42 2.05 1.71
N SER A 85 0.81 1.84 1.26
CA SER A 85 1.24 0.54 0.72
C SER A 85 1.49 -0.50 1.81
N VAL A 86 2.07 -0.09 2.94
CA VAL A 86 2.28 -0.94 4.12
C VAL A 86 1.83 -0.16 5.35
N LEU A 87 0.82 -0.65 6.01
CA LEU A 87 0.21 -0.03 7.20
C LEU A 87 0.13 -1.05 8.33
N GLY A 88 0.39 -0.62 9.55
CA GLY A 88 0.17 -1.42 10.75
C GLY A 88 -1.29 -1.59 11.15
N ARG A 89 -2.23 -1.38 10.24
CA ARG A 89 -3.68 -1.51 10.45
C ARG A 89 -4.35 -2.11 9.22
N THR A 90 -5.10 -1.31 8.46
CA THR A 90 -5.91 -1.79 7.34
C THR A 90 -5.33 -1.31 6.02
N VAL A 91 -4.87 -2.24 5.21
CA VAL A 91 -4.44 -1.96 3.83
C VAL A 91 -5.62 -2.20 2.88
N TRP A 92 -5.85 -1.26 1.98
CA TRP A 92 -6.97 -1.29 1.05
C TRP A 92 -6.52 -1.68 -0.36
N LEU A 93 -6.95 -2.86 -0.81
CA LEU A 93 -6.79 -3.34 -2.20
C LEU A 93 -8.14 -3.46 -2.93
N PHE A 94 -9.15 -2.74 -2.48
CA PHE A 94 -10.48 -2.78 -3.09
C PHE A 94 -10.81 -1.53 -3.92
N MET A 95 -9.96 -0.52 -3.88
CA MET A 95 -10.15 0.71 -4.65
C MET A 95 -10.14 0.41 -6.16
N PRO A 96 -10.84 1.20 -6.98
CA PRO A 96 -10.98 0.92 -8.43
C PRO A 96 -9.66 0.72 -9.18
N ASN A 97 -8.59 1.33 -8.71
CA ASN A 97 -7.27 1.29 -9.33
C ASN A 97 -6.26 0.45 -8.53
N SER A 98 -6.67 -0.23 -7.45
CA SER A 98 -5.77 -1.12 -6.72
C SER A 98 -5.33 -2.30 -7.60
N VAL A 99 -4.09 -2.74 -7.41
CA VAL A 99 -3.59 -3.91 -8.15
C VAL A 99 -4.14 -5.21 -7.55
N PRO A 100 -4.10 -6.33 -8.29
CA PRO A 100 -4.42 -7.65 -7.74
C PRO A 100 -3.51 -8.02 -6.56
N VAL A 101 -4.03 -8.86 -5.64
CA VAL A 101 -3.28 -9.36 -4.47
C VAL A 101 -1.95 -10.01 -4.87
N SER A 102 -1.92 -10.72 -6.01
CA SER A 102 -0.70 -11.34 -6.54
C SER A 102 0.39 -10.32 -6.91
N GLU A 103 0.02 -9.15 -7.40
CA GLU A 103 0.96 -8.07 -7.71
C GLU A 103 1.41 -7.36 -6.43
N MET A 104 0.46 -7.10 -5.50
CA MET A 104 0.79 -6.58 -4.18
C MET A 104 1.82 -7.45 -3.46
N LYS A 105 1.65 -8.79 -3.52
CA LYS A 105 2.62 -9.73 -2.95
C LYS A 105 4.02 -9.54 -3.53
N LYS A 106 4.15 -9.45 -4.86
CA LYS A 106 5.44 -9.21 -5.52
C LYS A 106 6.10 -7.91 -5.06
N SER A 107 5.30 -6.85 -4.91
CA SER A 107 5.80 -5.56 -4.41
C SER A 107 6.28 -5.65 -2.96
N LEU A 108 5.58 -6.40 -2.11
CA LEU A 108 6.01 -6.65 -0.73
C LEU A 108 7.31 -7.47 -0.68
N GLU A 109 7.40 -8.53 -1.48
CA GLU A 109 8.62 -9.34 -1.60
C GLU A 109 9.79 -8.51 -2.14
N HIS A 110 9.55 -7.63 -3.11
CA HIS A 110 10.55 -6.71 -3.61
C HIS A 110 10.99 -5.72 -2.51
N LEU A 111 10.05 -5.06 -1.83
CA LEU A 111 10.36 -4.16 -0.71
C LEU A 111 11.16 -4.87 0.38
N ASN A 112 10.87 -6.13 0.65
CA ASN A 112 11.57 -6.94 1.66
C ASN A 112 13.04 -7.22 1.29
N THR A 113 13.44 -7.07 0.01
CA THR A 113 14.87 -7.15 -0.37
C THR A 113 15.69 -5.99 0.22
N TRP A 114 15.04 -4.87 0.57
CA TRP A 114 15.64 -3.70 1.20
C TRP A 114 15.59 -3.75 2.74
N ARG A 115 15.12 -4.87 3.31
CA ARG A 115 14.83 -5.02 4.75
C ARG A 115 15.99 -4.68 5.67
N SER A 116 17.23 -4.88 5.24
CA SER A 116 18.44 -4.53 6.01
C SER A 116 18.76 -3.03 6.03
N GLU A 117 18.12 -2.24 5.17
CA GLU A 117 18.41 -0.83 4.97
C GLU A 117 17.59 0.11 5.87
N PHE A 118 16.52 -0.41 6.51
CA PHE A 118 15.65 0.38 7.37
C PHE A 118 15.21 -0.38 8.62
N ASP A 119 14.94 0.36 9.69
CA ASP A 119 14.47 -0.16 10.97
C ASP A 119 13.02 0.27 11.29
N TRP A 120 12.51 1.27 10.55
CA TRP A 120 11.23 1.91 10.85
C TRP A 120 10.40 2.13 9.60
N LEU A 121 9.05 2.01 9.76
CA LEU A 121 8.09 2.42 8.74
C LEU A 121 7.41 3.72 9.17
N LEU A 122 7.36 4.70 8.27
CA LEU A 122 6.49 5.87 8.36
C LEU A 122 5.39 5.75 7.31
N THR A 123 4.17 5.58 7.78
CA THR A 123 3.01 5.22 6.96
C THR A 123 1.99 6.36 6.89
N GLY A 124 1.08 6.34 5.91
CA GLY A 124 0.18 7.45 5.62
C GLY A 124 -0.80 7.77 6.74
N HIS A 125 -1.40 6.78 7.37
CA HIS A 125 -2.50 6.94 8.33
C HIS A 125 -2.16 6.49 9.76
N SER A 126 -0.90 6.17 10.05
CA SER A 126 -0.46 5.85 11.40
C SER A 126 -0.12 7.12 12.18
N ARG A 127 -0.37 7.09 13.49
CA ARG A 127 0.06 8.14 14.44
C ARG A 127 1.33 7.75 15.18
N LYS A 128 1.92 6.64 14.83
CA LYS A 128 3.14 6.09 15.43
C LYS A 128 4.07 5.58 14.33
N ILE A 129 5.29 5.35 14.69
CA ILE A 129 6.25 4.60 13.87
C ILE A 129 5.79 3.15 13.86
N ASP A 130 5.66 2.56 12.68
CA ASP A 130 5.25 1.19 12.51
C ASP A 130 6.45 0.25 12.37
N ASP A 131 6.25 -1.02 12.76
CA ASP A 131 7.28 -2.05 12.72
C ASP A 131 7.38 -2.63 11.30
N PRO A 132 8.58 -2.77 10.73
CA PRO A 132 8.78 -3.41 9.43
C PRO A 132 8.27 -4.85 9.30
N ARG A 133 8.02 -5.56 10.40
CA ARG A 133 7.39 -6.89 10.39
C ARG A 133 6.02 -6.90 9.73
N TYR A 134 5.33 -5.76 9.62
CA TYR A 134 4.09 -5.66 8.85
C TYR A 134 4.25 -6.04 7.38
N ILE A 135 5.46 -5.97 6.82
CA ILE A 135 5.74 -6.47 5.46
C ILE A 135 5.56 -7.99 5.41
N ASP A 136 6.16 -8.71 6.36
CA ASP A 136 6.08 -10.18 6.43
C ASP A 136 4.63 -10.64 6.71
N GLU A 137 3.92 -9.94 7.59
CA GLU A 137 2.52 -10.21 7.89
C GLU A 137 1.62 -10.02 6.67
N LEU A 138 1.83 -8.95 5.89
CA LEU A 138 1.10 -8.70 4.65
C LEU A 138 1.42 -9.73 3.58
N ILE A 139 2.67 -10.19 3.46
CA ILE A 139 3.04 -11.31 2.58
C ILE A 139 2.25 -12.55 2.97
N GLY A 140 2.22 -12.88 4.27
CA GLY A 140 1.44 -14.00 4.79
C GLY A 140 -0.07 -13.88 4.56
N ALA A 141 -0.63 -12.66 4.62
CA ALA A 141 -2.03 -12.40 4.28
C ALA A 141 -2.30 -12.59 2.78
N CYS A 142 -1.41 -12.08 1.92
CA CYS A 142 -1.49 -12.31 0.48
C CYS A 142 -1.43 -13.82 0.14
N ASP A 143 -0.53 -14.56 0.77
CA ASP A 143 -0.45 -16.02 0.59
C ASP A 143 -1.73 -16.71 1.00
N ALA A 144 -2.29 -16.38 2.16
CA ALA A 144 -3.56 -16.95 2.62
C ALA A 144 -4.71 -16.68 1.63
N ILE A 145 -4.78 -15.48 1.05
CA ILE A 145 -5.79 -15.13 0.05
C ILE A 145 -5.58 -15.94 -1.24
N LEU A 146 -4.34 -16.06 -1.72
CA LEU A 146 -4.03 -16.69 -3.00
C LEU A 146 -4.11 -18.22 -2.95
N THR A 147 -3.87 -18.84 -1.80
CA THR A 147 -3.81 -20.31 -1.65
C THR A 147 -5.03 -20.90 -0.94
N GLY A 148 -5.95 -20.08 -0.41
CA GLY A 148 -7.08 -20.55 0.39
C GLY A 148 -6.64 -20.90 1.82
N GLY A 149 -6.19 -19.91 2.57
CA GLY A 149 -5.78 -20.09 3.97
C GLY A 149 -6.91 -20.48 4.92
N PRO A 150 -6.63 -20.68 6.21
CA PRO A 150 -7.60 -21.08 7.22
C PRO A 150 -8.80 -20.12 7.28
N ALA A 151 -10.02 -20.67 7.40
CA ALA A 151 -11.27 -19.90 7.31
C ALA A 151 -11.37 -18.77 8.36
N GLU A 152 -10.79 -18.96 9.54
CA GLU A 152 -10.75 -17.97 10.62
C GLU A 152 -9.94 -16.70 10.29
N ARG A 153 -9.13 -16.73 9.23
CA ARG A 153 -8.40 -15.55 8.74
C ARG A 153 -9.24 -14.68 7.81
N PHE A 154 -10.44 -15.12 7.43
CA PHE A 154 -11.27 -14.39 6.48
C PHE A 154 -12.52 -13.84 7.14
N GLY A 155 -12.97 -12.69 6.67
CA GLY A 155 -14.16 -12.03 7.16
C GLY A 155 -14.64 -10.97 6.20
N GLN A 156 -15.55 -10.14 6.69
CA GLN A 156 -16.04 -9.00 5.97
C GLN A 156 -16.00 -7.76 6.84
N VAL A 157 -15.67 -6.63 6.22
CA VAL A 157 -15.72 -5.30 6.83
C VAL A 157 -16.67 -4.42 6.02
N GLU A 158 -17.31 -3.48 6.69
CA GLU A 158 -18.13 -2.47 6.01
C GLU A 158 -17.33 -1.18 5.89
N ILE A 159 -17.15 -0.71 4.65
CA ILE A 159 -16.47 0.55 4.34
C ILE A 159 -17.37 1.33 3.38
N TRP A 160 -17.76 2.53 3.77
CA TRP A 160 -18.65 3.43 3.01
C TRP A 160 -19.99 2.79 2.60
N GLY A 161 -20.51 1.85 3.41
CA GLY A 161 -21.75 1.13 3.13
C GLY A 161 -21.59 -0.12 2.27
N ASP A 162 -20.42 -0.39 1.72
CA ASP A 162 -20.09 -1.61 1.00
C ASP A 162 -19.53 -2.68 1.96
N LYS A 163 -20.02 -3.93 1.82
CA LYS A 163 -19.40 -5.10 2.47
C LYS A 163 -18.26 -5.61 1.59
N LEU A 164 -17.08 -5.64 2.15
CA LEU A 164 -15.84 -6.01 1.47
C LEU A 164 -15.19 -7.19 2.16
N ASP A 165 -14.64 -8.10 1.38
CA ASP A 165 -13.89 -9.23 1.90
C ASP A 165 -12.55 -8.76 2.49
N CYS A 166 -12.12 -9.42 3.56
CA CYS A 166 -10.86 -9.11 4.20
C CYS A 166 -10.15 -10.38 4.69
N CYS A 167 -8.83 -10.31 4.76
CA CYS A 167 -7.98 -11.27 5.43
C CYS A 167 -7.40 -10.63 6.69
N TYR A 168 -7.61 -11.26 7.83
CA TYR A 168 -7.01 -10.86 9.10
C TYR A 168 -5.60 -11.41 9.20
N TYR A 169 -4.71 -10.61 9.74
CA TYR A 169 -3.39 -11.03 10.14
C TYR A 169 -3.06 -10.37 11.49
N THR A 170 -2.31 -11.08 12.30
CA THR A 170 -2.01 -10.64 13.67
C THR A 170 -0.51 -10.64 13.83
N GLY A 171 0.07 -9.49 14.17
CA GLY A 171 1.48 -9.37 14.47
C GLY A 171 1.85 -10.09 15.77
N GLU A 172 3.14 -10.26 15.98
CA GLU A 172 3.67 -10.86 17.21
C GLU A 172 3.29 -10.08 18.48
N ASP A 173 2.91 -8.80 18.33
CA ASP A 173 2.39 -7.94 19.40
C ASP A 173 0.92 -8.20 19.74
N GLY A 174 0.28 -9.14 19.02
CA GLY A 174 -1.14 -9.48 19.20
C GLY A 174 -2.11 -8.47 18.58
N MET A 175 -1.63 -7.43 17.87
CA MET A 175 -2.48 -6.47 17.18
C MET A 175 -3.02 -7.06 15.89
N GLN A 176 -4.35 -7.05 15.75
CA GLN A 176 -5.01 -7.48 14.51
C GLN A 176 -4.97 -6.39 13.45
N SER A 177 -4.47 -6.73 12.29
CA SER A 177 -4.46 -5.92 11.09
C SER A 177 -5.32 -6.57 10.00
N THR A 178 -5.65 -5.82 8.96
CA THR A 178 -6.60 -6.27 7.94
C THR A 178 -6.14 -5.90 6.54
N LEU A 179 -6.08 -6.88 5.64
CA LEU A 179 -5.98 -6.64 4.21
C LEU A 179 -7.39 -6.74 3.60
N VAL A 180 -7.93 -5.61 3.12
CA VAL A 180 -9.24 -5.54 2.49
C VAL A 180 -9.09 -5.62 0.98
N PHE A 181 -9.80 -6.52 0.32
CA PHE A 181 -9.68 -6.76 -1.10
C PHE A 181 -11.04 -7.02 -1.76
N ARG A 182 -11.10 -6.96 -3.09
CA ARG A 182 -12.26 -7.45 -3.86
C ARG A 182 -11.89 -8.75 -4.53
N VAL A 183 -12.74 -9.74 -4.36
CA VAL A 183 -12.67 -10.96 -5.18
C VAL A 183 -13.24 -10.62 -6.55
N LEU A 184 -12.39 -10.42 -7.54
CA LEU A 184 -12.80 -10.16 -8.94
C LEU A 184 -13.37 -11.42 -9.61
N CYS A 185 -13.10 -12.61 -9.03
CA CYS A 185 -13.70 -13.89 -9.38
C CYS A 185 -13.62 -14.77 -8.12
N PRO A 186 -14.70 -15.40 -7.64
CA PRO A 186 -14.59 -16.26 -6.46
C PRO A 186 -13.58 -17.37 -6.80
N PRO A 187 -12.56 -17.60 -5.98
CA PRO A 187 -11.71 -18.76 -6.14
C PRO A 187 -12.62 -19.99 -6.05
N VAL A 188 -12.42 -20.96 -6.93
CA VAL A 188 -13.26 -22.17 -7.10
C VAL A 188 -13.45 -22.96 -5.78
N PHE A 189 -12.70 -22.62 -4.75
CA PHE A 189 -12.70 -23.26 -3.44
C PHE A 189 -13.81 -22.79 -2.47
N TRP A 190 -14.51 -21.68 -2.72
CA TRP A 190 -15.55 -21.16 -1.82
C TRP A 190 -16.93 -21.81 -1.99
N LEU A 191 -17.09 -22.69 -2.99
CA LEU A 191 -18.36 -23.38 -3.26
C LEU A 191 -18.55 -24.71 -2.50
N ALA A 192 -17.63 -25.08 -1.62
CA ALA A 192 -17.74 -26.28 -0.78
C ALA A 192 -18.03 -25.92 0.69
N SER A 193 -19.15 -25.25 0.96
CA SER A 193 -19.76 -25.34 2.27
C SER A 193 -20.57 -26.64 2.32
N PRO A 194 -20.26 -27.62 3.16
CA PRO A 194 -21.17 -28.73 3.40
C PRO A 194 -22.41 -28.16 4.10
N SER A 195 -23.56 -28.29 3.46
CA SER A 195 -24.85 -28.13 4.11
C SER A 195 -24.89 -29.00 5.36
N LEU A 196 -24.89 -28.38 6.53
CA LEU A 196 -25.24 -29.03 7.76
C LEU A 196 -26.74 -29.40 7.69
N THR A 197 -27.02 -30.66 7.48
CA THR A 197 -28.32 -31.28 7.80
C THR A 197 -28.38 -31.54 9.29
#